data_c3927a33f0035fd54401091112db3979
#
_entry.id   c3927a33f0035fd54401091112db3979
#
_cell.length_a   1.000
_cell.length_b   1.000
_cell.length_c   1.000
_cell.angle_alpha   90.00
_cell.angle_beta   90.00
_cell.angle_gamma   90.00
#
_symmetry.space_group_name_H-M   'P 1'
#
loop_
_entity.id
_entity.type
_entity.pdbx_description
1 polymer ?
#
loop_
_entity_poly.entity_id
_entity_poly.type
_entity_poly.pdbx_seq_one_letter_code
_entity_poly.pdbx_strand_id
1 'polypeptide(L)'
;MSEEISTKETEVSPEAGELTTLLQDEFPDAVTGFHAHRGDETVVIERDAFESVCRFLRDDSRCSFEIMMDLTAVDRLEMKETPRFEMVYHFKSLTHARRLRIKVLLTEEDCKIDSIHHLWKAVDWYERECYDMFGIHFEGHPDLRRILMYEEFEGHPLRKDYPIDKQQPLLELKEVEERHTYGRHT
;
A
#
# COMPACT_ATOMS: atom_id res chain seq x y z
N MET A 1 16.70 30.28 -29.56
CA MET A 1 17.55 29.69 -28.50
C MET A 1 16.60 28.90 -27.64
N SER A 2 16.49 27.61 -27.91
CA SER A 2 15.66 26.69 -27.17
C SER A 2 16.55 26.01 -26.14
N GLU A 3 16.31 26.28 -24.87
CA GLU A 3 17.00 25.59 -23.77
C GLU A 3 16.44 24.17 -23.69
N GLU A 4 17.27 23.20 -24.02
CA GLU A 4 17.04 21.79 -23.73
C GLU A 4 17.08 21.60 -22.22
N ILE A 5 15.91 21.33 -21.64
CA ILE A 5 15.80 20.86 -20.25
C ILE A 5 16.34 19.42 -20.24
N SER A 6 17.60 19.28 -19.89
CA SER A 6 18.23 17.99 -19.61
C SER A 6 17.56 17.38 -18.37
N THR A 7 16.63 16.48 -18.58
CA THR A 7 16.17 15.53 -17.56
C THR A 7 17.35 14.65 -17.19
N LYS A 8 18.01 14.98 -16.07
CA LYS A 8 18.93 14.06 -15.42
C LYS A 8 18.13 12.83 -15.00
N GLU A 9 18.25 11.75 -15.77
CA GLU A 9 17.88 10.41 -15.29
C GLU A 9 18.65 10.16 -14.02
N THR A 10 17.91 10.03 -12.91
CA THR A 10 18.51 9.78 -11.61
C THR A 10 18.96 8.32 -11.61
N GLU A 11 20.26 8.09 -11.66
CA GLU A 11 20.85 6.75 -11.62
C GLU A 11 20.34 6.01 -10.40
N VAL A 12 19.58 4.94 -10.64
CA VAL A 12 19.19 3.96 -9.64
C VAL A 12 20.44 3.12 -9.37
N SER A 13 20.98 3.21 -8.14
CA SER A 13 22.14 2.40 -7.78
C SER A 13 21.75 0.92 -7.70
N PRO A 14 22.45 0.02 -8.41
CA PRO A 14 22.22 -1.42 -8.34
C PRO A 14 22.87 -2.09 -7.12
N GLU A 15 23.52 -1.33 -6.25
CA GLU A 15 24.16 -1.89 -5.06
C GLU A 15 23.11 -2.14 -3.96
N ALA A 16 23.10 -3.38 -3.45
CA ALA A 16 22.26 -3.77 -2.30
C ALA A 16 22.72 -2.99 -1.06
N GLY A 17 21.75 -2.36 -0.38
CA GLY A 17 22.00 -1.74 0.90
C GLY A 17 22.10 -2.76 2.04
N GLU A 18 22.35 -2.29 3.24
CA GLU A 18 22.47 -3.13 4.44
C GLU A 18 21.21 -3.93 4.72
N LEU A 19 20.03 -3.28 4.61
CA LEU A 19 18.74 -3.94 4.84
C LEU A 19 18.41 -4.96 3.75
N THR A 20 18.70 -4.61 2.50
CA THR A 20 18.51 -5.51 1.36
C THR A 20 19.36 -6.77 1.52
N THR A 21 20.64 -6.62 1.87
CA THR A 21 21.53 -7.75 2.12
C THR A 21 21.04 -8.61 3.27
N LEU A 22 20.63 -8.00 4.37
CA LEU A 22 20.08 -8.70 5.52
C LEU A 22 18.84 -9.53 5.15
N LEU A 23 17.92 -8.95 4.37
CA LEU A 23 16.72 -9.66 3.93
C LEU A 23 17.05 -10.81 2.96
N GLN A 24 18.04 -10.64 2.09
CA GLN A 24 18.49 -11.71 1.19
C GLN A 24 19.12 -12.88 1.96
N ASP A 25 19.86 -12.60 3.03
CA ASP A 25 20.47 -13.61 3.87
C ASP A 25 19.45 -14.41 4.68
N GLU A 26 18.44 -13.73 5.24
CA GLU A 26 17.41 -14.36 6.08
C GLU A 26 16.28 -15.02 5.27
N PHE A 27 15.97 -14.44 4.09
CA PHE A 27 14.88 -14.88 3.20
C PHE A 27 15.35 -14.97 1.76
N PRO A 28 16.26 -15.89 1.42
CA PRO A 28 16.91 -15.95 0.10
C PRO A 28 15.93 -16.15 -1.06
N ASP A 29 14.84 -16.89 -0.81
CA ASP A 29 13.82 -17.17 -1.83
C ASP A 29 12.70 -16.11 -1.90
N ALA A 30 12.67 -15.16 -0.96
CA ALA A 30 11.62 -14.16 -0.88
C ALA A 30 11.95 -12.86 -1.62
N VAL A 31 13.23 -12.49 -1.75
CA VAL A 31 13.65 -11.24 -2.38
C VAL A 31 13.79 -11.44 -3.88
N THR A 32 12.86 -10.90 -4.65
CA THR A 32 12.84 -11.00 -6.13
C THR A 32 13.47 -9.83 -6.85
N GLY A 33 13.64 -8.71 -6.15
CA GLY A 33 14.27 -7.53 -6.71
C GLY A 33 14.57 -6.47 -5.67
N PHE A 34 15.43 -5.54 -6.01
CA PHE A 34 15.72 -4.41 -5.14
C PHE A 34 16.28 -3.22 -5.94
N HIS A 35 16.14 -2.05 -5.37
CA HIS A 35 16.81 -0.83 -5.84
C HIS A 35 16.93 0.17 -4.69
N ALA A 36 17.84 1.11 -4.82
CA ALA A 36 17.95 2.25 -3.91
C ALA A 36 17.81 3.55 -4.68
N HIS A 37 17.15 4.52 -4.08
CA HIS A 37 17.01 5.85 -4.64
C HIS A 37 17.15 6.89 -3.53
N ARG A 38 18.11 7.79 -3.67
CA ARG A 38 18.41 8.86 -2.68
C ARG A 38 18.67 8.36 -1.26
N GLY A 39 19.21 7.14 -1.14
CA GLY A 39 19.51 6.52 0.16
C GLY A 39 18.35 5.71 0.77
N ASP A 40 17.16 5.74 0.17
CA ASP A 40 16.05 4.88 0.60
C ASP A 40 16.09 3.55 -0.17
N GLU A 41 16.22 2.45 0.58
CA GLU A 41 16.19 1.10 0.02
C GLU A 41 14.75 0.68 -0.31
N THR A 42 14.61 -0.03 -1.44
CA THR A 42 13.36 -0.66 -1.85
C THR A 42 13.64 -2.12 -2.16
N VAL A 43 12.84 -3.02 -1.58
CA VAL A 43 12.96 -4.46 -1.77
C VAL A 43 11.64 -5.00 -2.29
N VAL A 44 11.69 -5.81 -3.35
CA VAL A 44 10.52 -6.51 -3.89
C VAL A 44 10.49 -7.90 -3.29
N ILE A 45 9.36 -8.26 -2.68
CA ILE A 45 9.18 -9.49 -1.92
C ILE A 45 8.10 -10.35 -2.57
N GLU A 46 8.33 -11.67 -2.59
CA GLU A 46 7.31 -12.65 -2.94
C GLU A 46 6.13 -12.57 -1.97
N ARG A 47 4.91 -12.63 -2.51
CA ARG A 47 3.68 -12.50 -1.73
C ARG A 47 3.59 -13.47 -0.56
N ASP A 48 3.93 -14.74 -0.80
CA ASP A 48 3.78 -15.80 0.21
C ASP A 48 4.74 -15.66 1.39
N ALA A 49 5.83 -14.89 1.23
CA ALA A 49 6.79 -14.58 2.28
C ALA A 49 6.51 -13.24 3.00
N PHE A 50 5.57 -12.44 2.48
CA PHE A 50 5.37 -11.05 2.88
C PHE A 50 5.11 -10.90 4.39
N GLU A 51 4.19 -11.67 4.96
CA GLU A 51 3.86 -11.59 6.40
C GLU A 51 5.07 -11.95 7.29
N SER A 52 5.81 -12.99 6.91
CA SER A 52 7.01 -13.43 7.64
C SER A 52 8.12 -12.39 7.61
N VAL A 53 8.34 -11.75 6.45
CA VAL A 53 9.29 -10.64 6.31
C VAL A 53 8.86 -9.45 7.14
N CYS A 54 7.58 -9.07 7.12
CA CYS A 54 7.05 -7.98 7.93
C CYS A 54 7.23 -8.23 9.44
N ARG A 55 6.98 -9.45 9.89
CA ARG A 55 7.20 -9.86 11.29
C ARG A 55 8.67 -9.74 11.68
N PHE A 56 9.57 -10.22 10.82
CA PHE A 56 11.01 -10.07 11.03
C PHE A 56 11.43 -8.60 11.10
N LEU A 57 10.98 -7.76 10.18
CA LEU A 57 11.28 -6.32 10.17
C LEU A 57 10.85 -5.63 11.46
N ARG A 58 9.73 -6.05 12.06
CA ARG A 58 9.24 -5.49 13.32
C ARG A 58 10.02 -5.99 14.52
N ASP A 59 10.23 -7.31 14.61
CA ASP A 59 10.63 -7.99 15.85
C ASP A 59 12.14 -8.19 15.99
N ASP A 60 12.89 -8.24 14.88
CA ASP A 60 14.36 -8.39 14.92
C ASP A 60 15.04 -7.07 15.33
N SER A 61 15.95 -7.16 16.29
CA SER A 61 16.65 -5.99 16.84
C SER A 61 17.55 -5.27 15.83
N ARG A 62 17.98 -5.95 14.76
CA ARG A 62 18.77 -5.36 13.66
C ARG A 62 17.90 -4.46 12.77
N CYS A 63 16.59 -4.67 12.76
CA CYS A 63 15.61 -3.97 11.95
C CYS A 63 14.80 -2.95 12.76
N SER A 64 14.07 -3.41 13.76
CA SER A 64 13.22 -2.61 14.67
C SER A 64 12.38 -1.57 13.93
N PHE A 65 11.57 -2.00 12.96
CA PHE A 65 10.64 -1.11 12.25
C PHE A 65 9.36 -0.94 13.07
N GLU A 66 9.36 0.02 13.98
CA GLU A 66 8.25 0.28 14.90
C GLU A 66 7.05 0.92 14.19
N ILE A 67 7.29 1.62 13.09
CA ILE A 67 6.27 2.40 12.40
C ILE A 67 6.08 1.91 10.96
N MET A 68 4.85 1.55 10.62
CA MET A 68 4.38 1.51 9.24
C MET A 68 3.83 2.91 8.92
N MET A 69 4.49 3.61 7.99
CA MET A 69 4.20 5.01 7.68
C MET A 69 3.08 5.18 6.68
N ASP A 70 3.06 4.31 5.68
CA ASP A 70 2.13 4.41 4.56
C ASP A 70 2.00 3.08 3.82
N LEU A 71 0.84 2.84 3.23
CA LEU A 71 0.52 1.72 2.38
C LEU A 71 -0.35 2.21 1.23
N THR A 72 0.05 1.89 0.02
CA THR A 72 -0.75 2.17 -1.17
C THR A 72 -0.57 1.11 -2.24
N ALA A 73 -1.32 1.21 -3.33
CA ALA A 73 -1.15 0.36 -4.50
C ALA A 73 -0.93 1.19 -5.76
N VAL A 74 -0.26 0.58 -6.73
CA VAL A 74 -0.07 1.14 -8.08
C VAL A 74 -0.69 0.18 -9.08
N ASP A 75 -1.61 0.67 -9.91
CA ASP A 75 -2.11 -0.05 -11.07
C ASP A 75 -1.19 0.22 -12.27
N ARG A 76 -0.52 -0.83 -12.77
CA ARG A 76 0.47 -0.79 -13.85
C ARG A 76 -0.11 -1.13 -15.23
N LEU A 77 -1.45 -1.18 -15.34
CA LEU A 77 -2.14 -1.57 -16.58
C LEU A 77 -1.66 -0.77 -17.81
N GLU A 78 -1.50 0.55 -17.67
CA GLU A 78 -1.03 1.41 -18.75
C GLU A 78 0.44 1.18 -19.12
N MET A 79 1.23 0.70 -18.18
CA MET A 79 2.65 0.37 -18.38
C MET A 79 2.82 -0.95 -19.14
N LYS A 80 1.72 -1.71 -19.33
CA LYS A 80 1.74 -3.05 -19.95
C LYS A 80 2.68 -4.02 -19.25
N GLU A 81 2.89 -3.82 -17.98
CA GLU A 81 3.72 -4.67 -17.15
C GLU A 81 2.86 -5.67 -16.37
N THR A 82 3.36 -6.87 -16.25
CA THR A 82 2.79 -7.93 -15.43
C THR A 82 3.77 -8.28 -14.32
N PRO A 83 3.28 -8.51 -13.11
CA PRO A 83 1.90 -8.43 -12.61
C PRO A 83 1.31 -7.00 -12.62
N ARG A 84 -0.05 -6.91 -12.67
CA ARG A 84 -0.78 -5.64 -12.85
C ARG A 84 -0.65 -4.71 -11.64
N PHE A 85 -0.81 -5.23 -10.43
CA PHE A 85 -0.81 -4.40 -9.22
C PHE A 85 0.52 -4.51 -8.48
N GLU A 86 0.98 -3.39 -7.97
CA GLU A 86 2.14 -3.29 -7.10
C GLU A 86 1.71 -2.69 -5.77
N MET A 87 1.77 -3.48 -4.69
CA MET A 87 1.61 -3.00 -3.33
C MET A 87 2.89 -2.30 -2.88
N VAL A 88 2.76 -1.17 -2.22
CA VAL A 88 3.90 -0.36 -1.75
C VAL A 88 3.72 -0.04 -0.27
N TYR A 89 4.62 -0.55 0.55
CA TYR A 89 4.64 -0.36 2.00
C TYR A 89 5.85 0.48 2.40
N HIS A 90 5.64 1.48 3.24
CA HIS A 90 6.69 2.35 3.76
C HIS A 90 6.87 2.14 5.26
N PHE A 91 8.03 1.67 5.65
CA PHE A 91 8.39 1.44 7.04
C PHE A 91 9.44 2.41 7.54
N LYS A 92 9.40 2.70 8.84
CA LYS A 92 10.39 3.53 9.51
C LYS A 92 10.82 2.90 10.83
N SER A 93 12.12 2.77 11.00
CA SER A 93 12.73 2.48 12.28
C SER A 93 13.11 3.79 12.97
N LEU A 94 12.61 3.98 14.18
CA LEU A 94 13.02 5.09 15.05
C LEU A 94 14.34 4.77 15.72
N THR A 95 14.50 3.52 16.16
CA THR A 95 15.71 3.02 16.81
C THR A 95 16.94 3.21 15.93
N HIS A 96 16.85 2.88 14.65
CA HIS A 96 17.97 2.96 13.71
C HIS A 96 17.91 4.19 12.78
N ALA A 97 16.92 5.07 12.92
CA ALA A 97 16.72 6.29 12.13
C ALA A 97 16.73 6.05 10.61
N ARG A 98 16.21 4.90 10.14
CA ARG A 98 16.22 4.51 8.72
C ARG A 98 14.83 4.16 8.19
N ARG A 99 14.71 4.14 6.87
CA ARG A 99 13.47 3.82 6.15
C ARG A 99 13.69 2.61 5.25
N LEU A 100 12.60 1.90 4.99
CA LEU A 100 12.56 0.81 4.01
C LEU A 100 11.25 0.88 3.26
N ARG A 101 11.30 0.66 1.95
CA ARG A 101 10.13 0.41 1.13
C ARG A 101 10.08 -1.05 0.76
N ILE A 102 8.95 -1.70 1.01
CA ILE A 102 8.66 -3.04 0.53
C ILE A 102 7.65 -2.94 -0.59
N LYS A 103 7.87 -3.71 -1.65
CA LYS A 103 6.93 -3.88 -2.76
C LYS A 103 6.54 -5.34 -2.88
N VAL A 104 5.26 -5.58 -3.19
CA VAL A 104 4.72 -6.91 -3.49
C VAL A 104 3.91 -6.81 -4.77
N LEU A 105 4.16 -7.71 -5.70
CA LEU A 105 3.48 -7.74 -6.99
C LEU A 105 2.29 -8.70 -6.94
N LEU A 106 1.13 -8.26 -7.42
CA LEU A 106 -0.10 -9.03 -7.46
C LEU A 106 -0.65 -9.11 -8.87
N THR A 107 -1.14 -10.27 -9.27
CA THR A 107 -1.86 -10.43 -10.53
C THR A 107 -3.30 -9.94 -10.40
N GLU A 108 -3.96 -9.71 -11.52
CA GLU A 108 -5.38 -9.32 -11.51
C GLU A 108 -6.27 -10.49 -11.11
N GLU A 109 -5.91 -11.70 -11.51
CA GLU A 109 -6.67 -12.94 -11.22
C GLU A 109 -6.57 -13.35 -9.75
N ASP A 110 -5.45 -13.02 -9.08
CA ASP A 110 -5.21 -13.32 -7.67
C ASP A 110 -4.79 -12.05 -6.92
N CYS A 111 -5.74 -11.10 -6.87
CA CYS A 111 -5.54 -9.76 -6.32
C CYS A 111 -5.77 -9.76 -4.80
N LYS A 112 -4.92 -10.51 -4.07
CA LYS A 112 -5.00 -10.65 -2.62
C LYS A 112 -3.64 -10.74 -1.96
N ILE A 113 -3.57 -10.33 -0.68
CA ILE A 113 -2.36 -10.36 0.14
C ILE A 113 -2.75 -10.50 1.62
N ASP A 114 -1.85 -11.04 2.44
CA ASP A 114 -2.08 -11.13 3.89
C ASP A 114 -2.14 -9.75 4.54
N SER A 115 -3.11 -9.58 5.44
CA SER A 115 -3.18 -8.39 6.29
C SER A 115 -2.08 -8.40 7.34
N ILE A 116 -1.40 -7.27 7.48
CA ILE A 116 -0.42 -7.05 8.55
C ILE A 116 -0.97 -6.18 9.70
N HIS A 117 -2.30 -6.03 9.78
CA HIS A 117 -2.98 -5.31 10.86
C HIS A 117 -2.61 -5.81 12.26
N HIS A 118 -2.36 -7.11 12.42
CA HIS A 118 -1.94 -7.68 13.70
C HIS A 118 -0.52 -7.25 14.10
N LEU A 119 0.32 -6.85 13.14
CA LEU A 119 1.65 -6.32 13.38
C LEU A 119 1.64 -4.82 13.67
N TRP A 120 0.92 -4.03 12.87
CA TRP A 120 0.78 -2.58 13.02
C TRP A 120 -0.69 -2.16 12.93
N LYS A 121 -1.26 -1.69 14.02
CA LYS A 121 -2.70 -1.31 14.07
C LYS A 121 -3.09 -0.18 13.12
N ALA A 122 -2.14 0.70 12.78
CA ALA A 122 -2.38 1.80 11.84
C ALA A 122 -2.70 1.32 10.42
N VAL A 123 -2.31 0.09 10.07
CA VAL A 123 -2.52 -0.52 8.75
C VAL A 123 -4.00 -0.69 8.40
N ASP A 124 -4.89 -0.87 9.38
CA ASP A 124 -6.33 -1.08 9.21
C ASP A 124 -6.93 -0.14 8.15
N TRP A 125 -6.73 1.17 8.30
CA TRP A 125 -7.33 2.16 7.40
C TRP A 125 -6.71 2.16 6.01
N TYR A 126 -5.40 1.97 5.92
CA TYR A 126 -4.70 1.91 4.63
C TYR A 126 -5.07 0.65 3.83
N GLU A 127 -5.23 -0.50 4.49
CA GLU A 127 -5.68 -1.74 3.84
C GLU A 127 -7.12 -1.58 3.33
N ARG A 128 -8.00 -0.97 4.12
CA ARG A 128 -9.37 -0.64 3.68
C ARG A 128 -9.40 0.35 2.53
N GLU A 129 -8.51 1.35 2.51
CA GLU A 129 -8.37 2.28 1.39
C GLU A 129 -7.94 1.55 0.12
N CYS A 130 -6.92 0.70 0.18
CA CYS A 130 -6.47 -0.09 -0.97
C CYS A 130 -7.56 -1.06 -1.46
N TYR A 131 -8.30 -1.68 -0.56
CA TYR A 131 -9.46 -2.48 -0.91
C TYR A 131 -10.53 -1.66 -1.62
N ASP A 132 -10.89 -0.50 -1.09
CA ASP A 132 -11.92 0.36 -1.64
C ASP A 132 -11.54 0.92 -3.02
N MET A 133 -10.31 1.41 -3.15
CA MET A 133 -9.85 2.11 -4.35
C MET A 133 -9.38 1.18 -5.47
N PHE A 134 -8.79 0.02 -5.16
CA PHE A 134 -8.19 -0.89 -6.14
C PHE A 134 -8.83 -2.28 -6.16
N GLY A 135 -9.61 -2.66 -5.14
CA GLY A 135 -10.21 -3.99 -5.03
C GLY A 135 -9.21 -5.08 -4.61
N ILE A 136 -8.14 -4.71 -3.93
CA ILE A 136 -7.15 -5.65 -3.39
C ILE A 136 -7.69 -6.22 -2.09
N HIS A 137 -7.75 -7.54 -1.97
CA HIS A 137 -8.29 -8.20 -0.80
C HIS A 137 -7.19 -8.49 0.23
N PHE A 138 -7.41 -8.13 1.50
CA PHE A 138 -6.47 -8.37 2.58
C PHE A 138 -6.94 -9.54 3.44
N GLU A 139 -6.28 -10.69 3.28
CA GLU A 139 -6.63 -11.91 4.02
C GLU A 139 -6.32 -11.76 5.51
N GLY A 140 -7.28 -12.12 6.37
CA GLY A 140 -7.13 -11.97 7.82
C GLY A 140 -7.36 -10.56 8.37
N HIS A 141 -7.78 -9.59 7.53
CA HIS A 141 -8.21 -8.28 8.03
C HIS A 141 -9.51 -8.41 8.86
N PRO A 142 -9.59 -7.79 10.06
CA PRO A 142 -10.73 -7.99 10.97
C PRO A 142 -12.05 -7.40 10.47
N ASP A 143 -12.02 -6.32 9.67
CA ASP A 143 -13.23 -5.61 9.21
C ASP A 143 -12.95 -4.94 7.85
N LEU A 144 -12.78 -5.76 6.80
CA LEU A 144 -12.47 -5.28 5.45
C LEU A 144 -13.72 -4.77 4.73
N ARG A 145 -13.99 -3.48 4.88
CA ARG A 145 -15.11 -2.78 4.22
C ARG A 145 -14.64 -1.46 3.62
N ARG A 146 -15.43 -0.88 2.72
CA ARG A 146 -15.13 0.42 2.13
C ARG A 146 -14.95 1.50 3.20
N ILE A 147 -14.09 2.49 2.92
CA ILE A 147 -13.79 3.58 3.85
C ILE A 147 -14.02 4.96 3.22
N LEU A 148 -13.77 5.12 1.92
CA LEU A 148 -13.91 6.38 1.19
C LEU A 148 -15.20 6.42 0.37
N MET A 149 -15.55 5.32 -0.29
CA MET A 149 -16.78 5.23 -1.08
C MET A 149 -17.92 4.68 -0.20
N TYR A 150 -19.17 5.02 -0.58
CA TYR A 150 -20.36 4.46 0.05
C TYR A 150 -20.57 2.99 -0.36
N GLU A 151 -21.36 2.25 0.40
CA GLU A 151 -21.45 0.78 0.26
C GLU A 151 -21.97 0.33 -1.11
N GLU A 152 -22.91 1.10 -1.69
CA GLU A 152 -23.53 0.82 -2.99
C GLU A 152 -22.65 1.24 -4.18
N PHE A 153 -21.49 1.84 -3.93
CA PHE A 153 -20.58 2.25 -5.01
C PHE A 153 -20.08 1.05 -5.80
N GLU A 154 -20.23 1.08 -7.11
CA GLU A 154 -19.84 0.00 -8.00
C GLU A 154 -18.46 0.20 -8.61
N GLY A 155 -17.55 -0.73 -8.31
CA GLY A 155 -16.19 -0.77 -8.84
C GLY A 155 -15.16 -0.12 -7.91
N HIS A 156 -13.98 0.15 -8.48
CA HIS A 156 -12.79 0.63 -7.77
C HIS A 156 -12.19 1.82 -8.52
N PRO A 157 -12.35 3.05 -8.02
CA PRO A 157 -12.15 4.27 -8.81
C PRO A 157 -10.69 4.59 -9.15
N LEU A 158 -9.72 3.99 -8.49
CA LEU A 158 -8.30 4.20 -8.82
C LEU A 158 -7.72 3.15 -9.78
N ARG A 159 -8.51 2.16 -10.20
CA ARG A 159 -8.12 1.29 -11.30
C ARG A 159 -8.06 2.07 -12.60
N LYS A 160 -7.04 1.83 -13.43
CA LYS A 160 -6.81 2.53 -14.71
C LYS A 160 -7.87 2.25 -15.76
N ASP A 161 -8.56 1.13 -15.65
CA ASP A 161 -9.69 0.73 -16.52
C ASP A 161 -11.05 1.18 -15.97
N TYR A 162 -11.10 1.90 -14.84
CA TYR A 162 -12.33 2.47 -14.30
C TYR A 162 -12.75 3.69 -15.13
N PRO A 163 -13.95 3.68 -15.78
CA PRO A 163 -14.39 4.80 -16.62
C PRO A 163 -14.66 6.06 -15.80
N ILE A 164 -14.10 7.20 -16.24
CA ILE A 164 -14.27 8.49 -15.55
C ILE A 164 -15.72 9.00 -15.59
N ASP A 165 -16.49 8.60 -16.58
CA ASP A 165 -17.88 8.99 -16.82
C ASP A 165 -18.90 7.95 -16.30
N LYS A 166 -18.44 6.92 -15.57
CA LYS A 166 -19.32 5.90 -15.01
C LYS A 166 -20.30 6.52 -14.03
N GLN A 167 -21.59 6.40 -14.34
CA GLN A 167 -22.66 6.80 -13.42
C GLN A 167 -22.78 5.79 -12.30
N GLN A 168 -22.92 6.31 -11.09
CA GLN A 168 -23.09 5.50 -9.89
C GLN A 168 -24.57 5.44 -9.47
N PRO A 169 -25.00 4.42 -8.72
CA PRO A 169 -26.35 4.35 -8.16
C PRO A 169 -26.69 5.61 -7.36
N LEU A 170 -27.87 6.16 -7.61
CA LEU A 170 -28.38 7.26 -6.80
C LEU A 170 -28.78 6.73 -5.43
N LEU A 171 -28.23 7.35 -4.40
CA LEU A 171 -28.63 7.05 -3.02
C LEU A 171 -29.95 7.75 -2.73
N GLU A 172 -30.92 7.02 -2.18
CA GLU A 172 -32.09 7.64 -1.56
C GLU A 172 -31.63 8.47 -0.35
N LEU A 173 -31.94 9.76 -0.36
CA LEU A 173 -31.69 10.60 0.79
C LEU A 173 -32.57 10.10 1.95
N LYS A 174 -31.96 9.63 3.02
CA LYS A 174 -32.69 9.36 4.26
C LYS A 174 -33.32 10.69 4.71
N GLU A 175 -34.64 10.68 4.96
CA GLU A 175 -35.31 11.83 5.59
C GLU A 175 -34.53 12.17 6.86
N VAL A 176 -34.09 13.42 6.96
CA VAL A 176 -33.42 13.91 8.16
C VAL A 176 -34.48 13.91 9.26
N GLU A 177 -34.46 12.96 10.16
CA GLU A 177 -35.27 13.06 11.39
C GLU A 177 -34.99 14.43 12.00
N GLU A 178 -36.06 15.23 12.18
CA GLU A 178 -35.96 16.55 12.78
C GLU A 178 -35.18 16.43 14.10
N ARG A 179 -33.96 16.95 14.12
CA ARG A 179 -33.18 17.02 15.34
C ARG A 179 -34.01 17.75 16.36
N HIS A 180 -34.40 17.09 17.43
CA HIS A 180 -35.01 17.74 18.57
C HIS A 180 -34.18 18.98 18.90
N THR A 181 -34.77 20.14 18.67
CA THR A 181 -34.21 21.43 19.07
C THR A 181 -33.97 21.35 20.57
N TYR A 182 -32.70 21.29 20.97
CA TYR A 182 -32.32 21.46 22.37
C TYR A 182 -32.98 22.76 22.85
N GLY A 183 -33.92 22.61 23.78
CA GLY A 183 -34.65 23.71 24.39
C GLY A 183 -33.65 24.75 24.88
N ARG A 184 -33.86 26.01 24.44
CA ARG A 184 -33.23 27.16 25.06
C ARG A 184 -33.74 27.21 26.49
N HIS A 185 -32.87 26.94 27.46
CA HIS A 185 -33.15 27.30 28.83
C HIS A 185 -33.17 28.84 28.92
N THR A 186 -34.32 29.38 29.10
CA THR A 186 -34.56 30.78 29.55
C THR A 186 -34.18 30.92 30.99
#